data_ec85491ac602c13b0a6f38e645c623a5
#
_entry.id   ec85491ac602c13b0a6f38e645c623a5
#
_cell.length_a   1.000
_cell.length_b   1.000
_cell.length_c   1.000
_cell.angle_alpha   90.00
_cell.angle_beta   90.00
_cell.angle_gamma   90.00
#
_symmetry.space_group_name_H-M   'P 1'
#
loop_
_entity.id
_entity.type
_entity.pdbx_description
1 polymer ?
#
loop_
_entity_poly.entity_id
_entity_poly.type
_entity_poly.pdbx_seq_one_letter_code
_entity_poly.pdbx_strand_id
1 'polypeptide(L)'
;RAMEAATRLMKAEVGSLLLVDEEKHQLYFEVALGEREEEIKRIFLNFGEGIAGWVAEHGKPLIVNSPEKDLRFFKGVDERTEFKTRNIICVPVKVKEKIIGVLEAINKKGRSRFGKEDLFLLTSLADQVAIALDNSRLYQELEEMFFQTAESLADAIEKRDPYTGGHTQRVTLYSQIIARYLQLKPLERKWLKI
;
A
#
# COMPACT_ATOMS: atom_id res chain seq x y z
N ARG A 1 8.45 -2.44 9.06
CA ARG A 1 9.59 -3.40 9.22
C ARG A 1 10.26 -3.73 7.88
N ALA A 2 9.50 -4.13 6.83
CA ALA A 2 10.11 -4.46 5.52
C ALA A 2 10.83 -3.26 4.90
N MET A 3 10.20 -2.08 4.91
CA MET A 3 10.80 -0.85 4.40
C MET A 3 12.05 -0.41 5.16
N GLU A 4 12.07 -0.54 6.48
CA GLU A 4 13.26 -0.25 7.30
C GLU A 4 14.43 -1.18 6.93
N ALA A 5 14.12 -2.47 6.73
CA ALA A 5 15.13 -3.44 6.29
C ALA A 5 15.65 -3.11 4.89
N ALA A 6 14.75 -2.77 3.95
CA ALA A 6 15.09 -2.34 2.60
C ALA A 6 16.02 -1.10 2.62
N THR A 7 15.62 -0.04 3.32
CA THR A 7 16.40 1.20 3.45
C THR A 7 17.78 0.94 4.05
N ARG A 8 17.87 0.05 5.04
CA ARG A 8 19.15 -0.35 5.66
C ARG A 8 20.04 -1.12 4.70
N LEU A 9 19.48 -2.10 3.98
CA LEU A 9 20.22 -2.89 2.99
C LEU A 9 20.74 -2.02 1.85
N MET A 10 19.93 -1.06 1.39
CA MET A 10 20.30 -0.10 0.36
C MET A 10 21.32 0.94 0.85
N LYS A 11 21.57 0.99 2.16
CA LYS A 11 22.34 2.07 2.81
C LYS A 11 21.81 3.45 2.42
N ALA A 12 20.49 3.59 2.34
CA ALA A 12 19.81 4.84 2.02
C ALA A 12 19.48 5.62 3.31
N GLU A 13 19.21 6.93 3.18
CA GLU A 13 18.73 7.76 4.28
C GLU A 13 17.24 7.54 4.49
N VAL A 14 16.49 7.49 3.39
CA VAL A 14 15.03 7.38 3.37
C VAL A 14 14.61 6.29 2.38
N GLY A 15 13.49 5.67 2.65
CA GLY A 15 12.80 4.76 1.75
C GLY A 15 11.30 4.99 1.82
N SER A 16 10.63 4.89 0.69
CA SER A 16 9.18 5.04 0.58
C SER A 16 8.56 3.96 -0.30
N LEU A 17 7.33 3.59 0.06
CA LEU A 17 6.44 2.76 -0.72
C LEU A 17 5.22 3.60 -1.07
N LEU A 18 4.99 3.80 -2.35
CA LEU A 18 3.78 4.43 -2.87
C LEU A 18 2.92 3.35 -3.50
N LEU A 19 1.62 3.40 -3.23
CA LEU A 19 0.62 2.51 -3.85
C LEU A 19 -0.27 3.30 -4.80
N VAL A 20 -0.86 2.57 -5.74
CA VAL A 20 -1.80 3.12 -6.72
C VAL A 20 -3.19 3.21 -6.11
N ASP A 21 -3.77 4.39 -6.08
CA ASP A 21 -5.21 4.60 -5.93
C ASP A 21 -5.85 4.44 -7.32
N GLU A 22 -6.50 3.30 -7.54
CA GLU A 22 -7.10 2.96 -8.84
C GLU A 22 -8.27 3.86 -9.20
N GLU A 23 -9.04 4.33 -8.20
CA GLU A 23 -10.21 5.18 -8.44
C GLU A 23 -9.79 6.58 -8.89
N LYS A 24 -8.73 7.13 -8.27
CA LYS A 24 -8.24 8.48 -8.57
C LYS A 24 -7.14 8.51 -9.61
N HIS A 25 -6.60 7.34 -9.98
CA HIS A 25 -5.46 7.18 -10.88
C HIS A 25 -4.24 7.99 -10.42
N GLN A 26 -3.92 7.87 -9.12
CA GLN A 26 -2.84 8.58 -8.44
C GLN A 26 -2.02 7.63 -7.56
N LEU A 27 -0.82 8.05 -7.22
CA LEU A 27 0.01 7.41 -6.21
C LEU A 27 -0.18 8.11 -4.85
N TYR A 28 -0.24 7.33 -3.79
CA TYR A 28 -0.21 7.82 -2.42
C TYR A 28 0.88 7.11 -1.61
N PHE A 29 1.43 7.79 -0.62
CA PHE A 29 2.45 7.22 0.25
C PHE A 29 1.82 6.31 1.30
N GLU A 30 2.02 5.02 1.17
CA GLU A 30 1.63 4.02 2.17
C GLU A 30 2.63 3.99 3.32
N VAL A 31 3.93 4.02 2.98
CA VAL A 31 5.03 4.08 3.94
C VAL A 31 6.02 5.14 3.48
N ALA A 32 6.38 6.05 4.37
CA ALA A 32 7.46 7.00 4.18
C ALA A 32 8.32 6.98 5.45
N LEU A 33 9.59 6.54 5.33
CA LEU A 33 10.51 6.56 6.46
C LEU A 33 11.20 7.93 6.53
N GLY A 34 11.14 8.58 7.69
CA GLY A 34 11.76 9.88 7.91
C GLY A 34 11.02 10.69 8.97
N GLU A 35 11.53 11.89 9.27
CA GLU A 35 11.01 12.72 10.36
C GLU A 35 9.64 13.35 10.07
N ARG A 36 9.21 13.41 8.80
CA ARG A 36 7.95 14.05 8.36
C ARG A 36 6.97 13.08 7.67
N GLU A 37 6.89 11.86 8.18
CA GLU A 37 6.03 10.81 7.62
C GLU A 37 4.57 11.26 7.41
N GLU A 38 3.99 11.92 8.40
CA GLU A 38 2.59 12.36 8.37
C GLU A 38 2.32 13.46 7.32
N GLU A 39 3.30 14.30 7.02
CA GLU A 39 3.19 15.33 5.98
C GLU A 39 3.30 14.71 4.59
N ILE A 40 4.21 13.75 4.44
CA ILE A 40 4.44 13.03 3.18
C ILE A 40 3.22 12.21 2.80
N LYS A 41 2.57 11.54 3.75
CA LYS A 41 1.34 10.74 3.51
C LYS A 41 0.16 11.55 2.96
N ARG A 42 0.19 12.87 3.07
CA ARG A 42 -0.82 13.77 2.49
C ARG A 42 -0.53 14.18 1.05
N ILE A 43 0.58 13.73 0.50
CA ILE A 43 0.99 14.05 -0.87
C ILE A 43 0.49 12.94 -1.79
N PHE A 44 -0.15 13.34 -2.88
CA PHE A 44 -0.54 12.47 -3.98
C PHE A 44 0.25 12.88 -5.21
N LEU A 45 0.65 11.91 -6.02
CA LEU A 45 1.36 12.14 -7.28
C LEU A 45 0.56 11.55 -8.43
N ASN A 46 0.45 12.27 -9.54
CA ASN A 46 -0.16 11.74 -10.74
C ASN A 46 0.80 10.76 -11.44
N PHE A 47 0.28 9.87 -12.26
CA PHE A 47 1.10 9.09 -13.19
C PHE A 47 1.87 10.06 -14.10
N GLY A 48 3.15 9.79 -14.32
CA GLY A 48 4.06 10.68 -15.05
C GLY A 48 4.66 11.81 -14.20
N GLU A 49 4.11 12.12 -13.02
CA GLU A 49 4.58 13.20 -12.17
C GLU A 49 5.72 12.74 -11.26
N GLY A 50 6.85 13.39 -11.37
CA GLY A 50 8.04 13.05 -10.60
C GLY A 50 8.67 11.73 -11.03
N ILE A 51 9.68 11.28 -10.29
CA ILE A 51 10.37 10.00 -10.54
C ILE A 51 9.42 8.83 -10.28
N ALA A 52 8.68 8.88 -9.16
CA ALA A 52 7.71 7.85 -8.78
C ALA A 52 6.60 7.71 -9.82
N GLY A 53 5.96 8.82 -10.21
CA GLY A 53 4.90 8.81 -11.21
C GLY A 53 5.39 8.34 -12.58
N TRP A 54 6.61 8.71 -12.98
CA TRP A 54 7.20 8.21 -14.22
C TRP A 54 7.41 6.69 -14.20
N VAL A 55 7.94 6.16 -13.09
CA VAL A 55 8.12 4.70 -12.92
C VAL A 55 6.78 3.97 -12.92
N ALA A 56 5.77 4.55 -12.28
CA ALA A 56 4.41 3.98 -12.29
C ALA A 56 3.79 3.97 -13.69
N GLU A 57 4.00 5.02 -14.47
CA GLU A 57 3.45 5.11 -15.82
C GLU A 57 4.13 4.16 -16.81
N HIS A 58 5.46 4.09 -16.75
CA HIS A 58 6.26 3.35 -17.75
C HIS A 58 6.58 1.90 -17.31
N GLY A 59 6.43 1.57 -16.04
CA GLY A 59 6.75 0.26 -15.49
C GLY A 59 8.23 -0.10 -15.57
N LYS A 60 9.11 0.89 -15.70
CA LYS A 60 10.56 0.71 -15.82
C LYS A 60 11.29 1.26 -14.63
N PRO A 61 12.26 0.51 -14.07
CA PRO A 61 13.06 0.99 -12.94
C PRO A 61 13.98 2.15 -13.38
N LEU A 62 14.31 3.03 -12.44
CA LEU A 62 15.05 4.24 -12.70
C LEU A 62 16.07 4.53 -11.60
N ILE A 63 17.27 4.95 -11.99
CA ILE A 63 18.30 5.49 -11.10
C ILE A 63 18.56 6.94 -11.53
N VAL A 64 18.40 7.88 -10.60
CA VAL A 64 18.70 9.30 -10.81
C VAL A 64 19.72 9.75 -9.78
N ASN A 65 20.96 9.93 -10.20
CA ASN A 65 22.07 10.32 -9.34
C ASN A 65 22.34 11.84 -9.30
N SER A 66 21.54 12.62 -10.00
CA SER A 66 21.59 14.08 -10.05
C SER A 66 20.18 14.61 -10.32
N PRO A 67 19.28 14.56 -9.32
CA PRO A 67 17.86 14.93 -9.52
C PRO A 67 17.68 16.35 -9.99
N GLU A 68 18.55 17.26 -9.58
CA GLU A 68 18.53 18.67 -9.98
C GLU A 68 18.69 18.89 -11.49
N LYS A 69 19.21 17.87 -12.22
CA LYS A 69 19.40 17.88 -13.69
C LYS A 69 18.38 17.05 -14.44
N ASP A 70 17.52 16.33 -13.72
CA ASP A 70 16.51 15.45 -14.32
C ASP A 70 15.17 16.19 -14.41
N LEU A 71 14.66 16.38 -15.62
CA LEU A 71 13.41 17.10 -15.86
C LEU A 71 12.19 16.42 -15.24
N ARG A 72 12.30 15.14 -14.91
CA ARG A 72 11.23 14.36 -14.26
C ARG A 72 11.18 14.59 -12.75
N PHE A 73 12.21 15.19 -12.16
CA PHE A 73 12.26 15.36 -10.71
C PHE A 73 11.25 16.39 -10.23
N PHE A 74 10.34 15.97 -9.38
CA PHE A 74 9.33 16.82 -8.77
C PHE A 74 9.82 17.37 -7.42
N LYS A 75 10.13 18.68 -7.37
CA LYS A 75 10.67 19.35 -6.19
C LYS A 75 9.66 19.54 -5.07
N GLY A 76 8.36 19.41 -5.35
CA GLY A 76 7.31 19.72 -4.39
C GLY A 76 7.34 18.89 -3.11
N VAL A 77 7.90 17.67 -3.15
CA VAL A 77 8.11 16.85 -1.94
C VAL A 77 9.26 17.45 -1.11
N ASP A 78 10.40 17.74 -1.73
CA ASP A 78 11.57 18.32 -1.08
C ASP A 78 11.23 19.68 -0.43
N GLU A 79 10.46 20.53 -1.13
CA GLU A 79 10.04 21.84 -0.65
C GLU A 79 9.12 21.76 0.57
N ARG A 80 8.20 20.80 0.58
CA ARG A 80 7.25 20.59 1.71
C ARG A 80 7.93 19.97 2.93
N THR A 81 8.92 19.13 2.70
CA THR A 81 9.59 18.37 3.77
C THR A 81 10.92 18.97 4.20
N GLU A 82 11.38 20.04 3.55
CA GLU A 82 12.72 20.62 3.72
C GLU A 82 13.83 19.57 3.55
N PHE A 83 13.52 18.47 2.88
CA PHE A 83 14.45 17.39 2.58
C PHE A 83 15.20 17.72 1.29
N LYS A 84 16.46 17.35 1.20
CA LYS A 84 17.27 17.55 0.01
C LYS A 84 17.59 16.22 -0.66
N THR A 85 16.90 15.92 -1.73
CA THR A 85 17.17 14.73 -2.55
C THR A 85 18.45 14.92 -3.37
N ARG A 86 19.44 14.05 -3.16
CA ARG A 86 20.74 14.05 -3.86
C ARG A 86 20.84 12.93 -4.90
N ASN A 87 20.24 11.81 -4.62
CA ASN A 87 20.08 10.71 -5.55
C ASN A 87 18.87 9.86 -5.12
N ILE A 88 18.24 9.23 -6.10
CA ILE A 88 17.05 8.41 -5.94
C ILE A 88 17.14 7.19 -6.85
N ILE A 89 16.69 6.08 -6.35
CA ILE A 89 16.42 4.87 -7.11
C ILE A 89 14.97 4.49 -6.86
N CYS A 90 14.23 4.25 -7.95
CA CYS A 90 12.81 3.92 -7.92
C CYS A 90 12.55 2.71 -8.82
N VAL A 91 11.76 1.77 -8.33
CA VAL A 91 11.38 0.56 -9.04
C VAL A 91 9.88 0.32 -8.95
N PRO A 92 9.23 -0.24 -9.99
CA PRO A 92 7.83 -0.57 -9.94
C PRO A 92 7.59 -1.78 -9.03
N VAL A 93 6.48 -1.76 -8.30
CA VAL A 93 5.92 -2.91 -7.58
C VAL A 93 4.83 -3.49 -8.44
N LYS A 94 5.00 -4.74 -8.92
CA LYS A 94 4.12 -5.37 -9.91
C LYS A 94 3.53 -6.68 -9.39
N VAL A 95 2.25 -6.87 -9.65
CA VAL A 95 1.58 -8.16 -9.54
C VAL A 95 1.20 -8.59 -10.95
N LYS A 96 1.82 -9.66 -11.45
CA LYS A 96 1.77 -10.03 -12.88
C LYS A 96 2.23 -8.84 -13.75
N GLU A 97 1.38 -8.37 -14.65
CA GLU A 97 1.68 -7.22 -15.51
C GLU A 97 1.16 -5.88 -14.96
N LYS A 98 0.38 -5.90 -13.85
CA LYS A 98 -0.22 -4.72 -13.25
C LYS A 98 0.73 -4.05 -12.27
N ILE A 99 0.95 -2.76 -12.44
CA ILE A 99 1.68 -1.93 -11.47
C ILE A 99 0.71 -1.58 -10.34
N ILE A 100 1.05 -1.98 -9.12
CA ILE A 100 0.28 -1.71 -7.91
C ILE A 100 0.93 -0.64 -7.03
N GLY A 101 2.15 -0.22 -7.38
CA GLY A 101 2.88 0.81 -6.66
C GLY A 101 4.30 0.98 -7.16
N VAL A 102 5.08 1.76 -6.44
CA VAL A 102 6.52 1.96 -6.64
C VAL A 102 7.26 1.94 -5.32
N LEU A 103 8.49 1.47 -5.34
CA LEU A 103 9.38 1.40 -4.21
C LEU A 103 10.59 2.29 -4.46
N GLU A 104 10.92 3.16 -3.51
CA GLU A 104 12.00 4.13 -3.64
C GLU A 104 13.02 4.00 -2.50
N ALA A 105 14.28 4.28 -2.83
CA ALA A 105 15.32 4.55 -1.86
C ALA A 105 16.02 5.86 -2.24
N ILE A 106 16.21 6.73 -1.26
CA ILE A 106 16.66 8.11 -1.47
C ILE A 106 17.89 8.37 -0.61
N ASN A 107 18.85 9.09 -1.19
CA ASN A 107 20.09 9.52 -0.57
C ASN A 107 20.93 8.36 -0.06
N LYS A 108 21.69 7.71 -0.96
CA LYS A 108 22.67 6.70 -0.57
C LYS A 108 23.71 7.30 0.37
N LYS A 109 23.92 6.67 1.53
CA LYS A 109 24.84 7.12 2.57
C LYS A 109 26.29 7.12 2.09
N GLY A 110 27.14 7.94 2.71
CA GLY A 110 28.57 7.97 2.41
C GLY A 110 28.93 8.67 1.12
N ARG A 111 28.09 9.60 0.59
CA ARG A 111 28.28 10.31 -0.70
C ARG A 111 28.38 9.37 -1.90
N SER A 112 27.93 8.12 -1.76
CA SER A 112 27.88 7.12 -2.81
C SER A 112 26.74 7.40 -3.79
N ARG A 113 26.80 6.75 -4.96
CA ARG A 113 25.73 6.77 -5.96
C ARG A 113 25.04 5.42 -6.03
N PHE A 114 23.78 5.40 -6.39
CA PHE A 114 23.10 4.16 -6.70
C PHE A 114 23.63 3.58 -8.00
N GLY A 115 23.78 2.25 -8.04
CA GLY A 115 24.29 1.50 -9.17
C GLY A 115 23.43 0.30 -9.54
N LYS A 116 23.93 -0.52 -10.47
CA LYS A 116 23.19 -1.69 -10.97
C LYS A 116 22.90 -2.74 -9.88
N GLU A 117 23.82 -2.92 -8.93
CA GLU A 117 23.64 -3.85 -7.82
C GLU A 117 22.51 -3.38 -6.91
N ASP A 118 22.46 -2.08 -6.64
CA ASP A 118 21.35 -1.49 -5.86
C ASP A 118 20.03 -1.67 -6.60
N LEU A 119 20.03 -1.50 -7.91
CA LEU A 119 18.83 -1.67 -8.74
C LEU A 119 18.31 -3.11 -8.65
N PHE A 120 19.20 -4.07 -8.82
CA PHE A 120 18.84 -5.49 -8.67
C PHE A 120 18.27 -5.80 -7.29
N LEU A 121 18.92 -5.30 -6.23
CA LEU A 121 18.47 -5.52 -4.87
C LEU A 121 17.10 -4.89 -4.60
N LEU A 122 16.91 -3.62 -5.00
CA LEU A 122 15.64 -2.93 -4.79
C LEU A 122 14.49 -3.56 -5.60
N THR A 123 14.78 -4.02 -6.83
CA THR A 123 13.80 -4.75 -7.65
C THR A 123 13.39 -6.06 -6.97
N SER A 124 14.35 -6.83 -6.47
CA SER A 124 14.05 -8.07 -5.73
C SER A 124 13.21 -7.81 -4.48
N LEU A 125 13.46 -6.70 -3.78
CA LEU A 125 12.64 -6.29 -2.63
C LEU A 125 11.23 -5.87 -3.07
N ALA A 126 11.10 -5.17 -4.19
CA ALA A 126 9.80 -4.78 -4.73
C ALA A 126 8.95 -6.00 -5.13
N ASP A 127 9.57 -7.04 -5.68
CA ASP A 127 8.90 -8.31 -5.98
C ASP A 127 8.37 -8.99 -4.70
N GLN A 128 9.15 -8.98 -3.61
CA GLN A 128 8.70 -9.53 -2.32
C GLN A 128 7.55 -8.70 -1.72
N VAL A 129 7.61 -7.38 -1.83
CA VAL A 129 6.54 -6.47 -1.39
C VAL A 129 5.28 -6.74 -2.22
N ALA A 130 5.40 -6.91 -3.53
CA ALA A 130 4.29 -7.22 -4.41
C ALA A 130 3.57 -8.52 -4.00
N ILE A 131 4.35 -9.59 -3.75
CA ILE A 131 3.81 -10.89 -3.29
C ILE A 131 3.09 -10.73 -1.95
N ALA A 132 3.67 -9.99 -1.00
CA ALA A 132 3.07 -9.79 0.31
C ALA A 132 1.75 -8.99 0.22
N LEU A 133 1.70 -7.96 -0.61
CA LEU A 133 0.50 -7.15 -0.83
C LEU A 133 -0.59 -7.96 -1.54
N ASP A 134 -0.23 -8.73 -2.58
CA ASP A 134 -1.19 -9.57 -3.30
C ASP A 134 -1.77 -10.66 -2.41
N ASN A 135 -0.94 -11.33 -1.61
CA ASN A 135 -1.40 -12.29 -0.61
C ASN A 135 -2.37 -11.65 0.40
N SER A 136 -2.04 -10.47 0.93
CA SER A 136 -2.93 -9.77 1.87
C SER A 136 -4.28 -9.44 1.24
N ARG A 137 -4.29 -8.99 -0.02
CA ARG A 137 -5.51 -8.73 -0.78
C ARG A 137 -6.34 -10.00 -0.99
N LEU A 138 -5.70 -11.10 -1.42
CA LEU A 138 -6.37 -12.37 -1.64
C LEU A 138 -6.98 -12.94 -0.36
N TYR A 139 -6.30 -12.78 0.79
CA TYR A 139 -6.87 -13.17 2.09
C TYR A 139 -8.11 -12.35 2.44
N GLN A 140 -8.10 -11.05 2.18
CA GLN A 140 -9.27 -10.19 2.41
C GLN A 140 -10.44 -10.57 1.50
N GLU A 141 -10.19 -10.80 0.20
CA GLU A 141 -11.20 -11.24 -0.76
C GLU A 141 -11.80 -12.60 -0.35
N LEU A 142 -10.97 -13.55 0.09
CA LEU A 142 -11.41 -14.85 0.57
C LEU A 142 -12.31 -14.73 1.81
N GLU A 143 -11.90 -13.89 2.75
CA GLU A 143 -12.67 -13.64 3.96
C GLU A 143 -14.03 -13.00 3.65
N GLU A 144 -14.07 -12.02 2.73
CA GLU A 144 -15.32 -11.40 2.28
C GLU A 144 -16.24 -12.41 1.58
N MET A 145 -15.71 -13.25 0.69
CA MET A 145 -16.47 -14.31 0.04
C MET A 145 -17.04 -15.30 1.05
N PHE A 146 -16.28 -15.66 2.08
CA PHE A 146 -16.75 -16.55 3.15
C PHE A 146 -17.96 -15.93 3.88
N PHE A 147 -17.88 -14.65 4.28
CA PHE A 147 -19.00 -13.97 4.92
C PHE A 147 -20.23 -13.85 4.02
N GLN A 148 -20.05 -13.49 2.76
CA GLN A 148 -21.16 -13.39 1.79
C GLN A 148 -21.83 -14.76 1.55
N THR A 149 -21.05 -15.84 1.51
CA THR A 149 -21.58 -17.19 1.34
C THR A 149 -22.38 -17.62 2.57
N ALA A 150 -21.86 -17.38 3.78
CA ALA A 150 -22.54 -17.69 5.02
C ALA A 150 -23.87 -16.93 5.14
N GLU A 151 -23.88 -15.63 4.83
CA GLU A 151 -25.07 -14.78 4.82
C GLU A 151 -26.11 -15.28 3.81
N SER A 152 -25.67 -15.63 2.58
CA SER A 152 -26.55 -16.16 1.55
C SER A 152 -27.19 -17.51 1.94
N LEU A 153 -26.43 -18.37 2.61
CA LEU A 153 -26.96 -19.65 3.13
C LEU A 153 -27.98 -19.44 4.25
N ALA A 154 -27.69 -18.52 5.18
CA ALA A 154 -28.62 -18.16 6.23
C ALA A 154 -29.95 -17.62 5.67
N ASP A 155 -29.87 -16.70 4.71
CA ASP A 155 -31.04 -16.16 4.00
C ASP A 155 -31.84 -17.23 3.26
N ALA A 156 -31.15 -18.21 2.64
CA ALA A 156 -31.83 -19.31 1.95
C ALA A 156 -32.58 -20.23 2.91
N ILE A 157 -32.03 -20.49 4.10
CA ILE A 157 -32.69 -21.27 5.17
C ILE A 157 -33.91 -20.50 5.69
N GLU A 158 -33.79 -19.20 5.97
CA GLU A 158 -34.89 -18.38 6.46
C GLU A 158 -36.05 -18.28 5.46
N LYS A 159 -35.77 -18.21 4.17
CA LYS A 159 -36.82 -18.19 3.12
C LYS A 159 -37.62 -19.48 3.04
N ARG A 160 -37.06 -20.60 3.51
CA ARG A 160 -37.74 -21.90 3.53
C ARG A 160 -38.71 -22.01 4.71
N ASP A 161 -38.49 -21.30 5.79
CA ASP A 161 -39.34 -21.33 6.99
C ASP A 161 -39.98 -19.94 7.22
N PRO A 162 -41.30 -19.80 6.96
CA PRO A 162 -42.02 -18.54 7.14
C PRO A 162 -41.99 -17.98 8.58
N TYR A 163 -41.71 -18.83 9.58
CA TYR A 163 -41.62 -18.41 10.99
C TYR A 163 -40.30 -17.74 11.34
N THR A 164 -39.25 -17.99 10.59
CA THR A 164 -37.89 -17.47 10.88
C THR A 164 -37.55 -16.25 10.05
N GLY A 165 -38.46 -15.74 9.23
CA GLY A 165 -38.22 -14.58 8.37
C GLY A 165 -37.64 -13.38 9.14
N GLY A 166 -36.39 -13.01 8.80
CA GLY A 166 -35.62 -11.92 9.42
C GLY A 166 -35.09 -12.21 10.84
N HIS A 167 -35.10 -13.47 11.27
CA HIS A 167 -34.56 -13.85 12.60
C HIS A 167 -33.06 -13.63 12.64
N THR A 168 -32.31 -14.14 11.68
CA THR A 168 -30.86 -14.02 11.59
C THR A 168 -30.42 -12.56 11.54
N GLN A 169 -31.12 -11.74 10.76
CA GLN A 169 -30.86 -10.29 10.68
C GLN A 169 -31.06 -9.59 12.04
N ARG A 170 -32.15 -9.94 12.77
CA ARG A 170 -32.41 -9.37 14.11
C ARG A 170 -31.35 -9.82 15.11
N VAL A 171 -30.98 -11.10 15.12
CA VAL A 171 -29.94 -11.64 16.01
C VAL A 171 -28.61 -10.95 15.73
N THR A 172 -28.20 -10.84 14.47
CA THR A 172 -26.97 -10.13 14.06
C THR A 172 -27.01 -8.67 14.53
N LEU A 173 -28.12 -7.96 14.31
CA LEU A 173 -28.27 -6.56 14.74
C LEU A 173 -28.10 -6.41 16.25
N TYR A 174 -28.81 -7.22 17.04
CA TYR A 174 -28.72 -7.15 18.51
C TYR A 174 -27.33 -7.54 19.00
N SER A 175 -26.71 -8.56 18.45
CA SER A 175 -25.32 -8.96 18.75
C SER A 175 -24.35 -7.83 18.50
N GLN A 176 -24.49 -7.12 17.37
CA GLN A 176 -23.63 -5.97 17.04
C GLN A 176 -23.84 -4.79 17.98
N ILE A 177 -25.09 -4.53 18.44
CA ILE A 177 -25.38 -3.47 19.43
C ILE A 177 -24.72 -3.82 20.77
N ILE A 178 -24.88 -5.04 21.24
CA ILE A 178 -24.27 -5.53 22.49
C ILE A 178 -22.74 -5.46 22.41
N ALA A 179 -22.16 -5.91 21.30
CA ALA A 179 -20.71 -5.88 21.07
C ALA A 179 -20.12 -4.46 21.08
N ARG A 180 -20.88 -3.46 20.58
CA ARG A 180 -20.48 -2.04 20.69
C ARG A 180 -20.52 -1.56 22.14
N TYR A 181 -21.55 -1.92 22.86
CA TYR A 181 -21.68 -1.55 24.27
C TYR A 181 -20.57 -2.16 25.13
N LEU A 182 -20.19 -3.42 24.84
CA LEU A 182 -19.07 -4.14 25.47
C LEU A 182 -17.69 -3.70 24.96
N GLN A 183 -17.63 -2.74 24.04
CA GLN A 183 -16.39 -2.22 23.45
C GLN A 183 -15.49 -3.29 22.81
N LEU A 184 -16.10 -4.35 22.24
CA LEU A 184 -15.33 -5.36 21.51
C LEU A 184 -14.57 -4.74 20.35
N LYS A 185 -13.37 -5.28 20.10
CA LYS A 185 -12.51 -4.82 19.00
C LYS A 185 -13.20 -5.00 17.64
N PRO A 186 -12.88 -4.18 16.63
CA PRO A 186 -13.47 -4.30 15.29
C PRO A 186 -13.41 -5.71 14.71
N LEU A 187 -12.27 -6.41 14.90
CA LEU A 187 -12.07 -7.78 14.43
C LEU A 187 -13.02 -8.77 15.12
N GLU A 188 -13.20 -8.67 16.42
CA GLU A 188 -14.12 -9.53 17.19
C GLU A 188 -15.57 -9.29 16.78
N ARG A 189 -15.95 -8.02 16.51
CA ARG A 189 -17.30 -7.66 16.05
C ARG A 189 -17.60 -8.18 14.64
N LYS A 190 -16.58 -8.36 13.80
CA LYS A 190 -16.74 -8.90 12.45
C LYS A 190 -17.31 -10.31 12.48
N TRP A 191 -16.85 -11.15 13.41
CA TRP A 191 -17.32 -12.53 13.57
C TRP A 191 -18.76 -12.68 14.11
N LEU A 192 -19.34 -11.61 14.64
CA LEU A 192 -20.74 -11.59 15.08
C LEU A 192 -21.73 -11.23 13.97
N LYS A 193 -21.28 -11.20 12.72
CA LYS A 193 -22.14 -10.95 11.54
C LYS A 193 -22.63 -12.23 10.88
N ILE A 194 -22.10 -13.38 11.32
CA ILE A 194 -22.53 -14.72 10.88
C ILE A 194 -23.51 -15.27 11.94
#